data_3e6b6c0236755539bb114be6b578af61
#
_entry.id   3e6b6c0236755539bb114be6b578af61
#
_cell.length_a   1.000
_cell.length_b   1.000
_cell.length_c   1.000
_cell.angle_alpha   90.00
_cell.angle_beta   90.00
_cell.angle_gamma   90.00
#
_symmetry.space_group_name_H-M   'P 1'
#
loop_
_entity.id
_entity.type
_entity.pdbx_description
1 polymer ?
#
loop_
_entity_poly.entity_id
_entity_poly.type
_entity_poly.pdbx_seq_one_letter_code
_entity_poly.pdbx_strand_id
1 'polypeptide(L)'
;MPQTFAEKILAKKAGLKKTVPGQIVEITPDVALSHDNTAPIYGIFKRMGGQRVFDPGMHAIFIDHAAPAPTTAHAENHRIIREFVAEQGIEHFFDVGRGICHQVLVEEGLALPGEVVLGSDSHTPHAGVMGAFGAGIGRSEMASIWAVGQLWLRVPESMKIIVQGKLDPGVTSKDLALKIIGDLGADGALYMSVEWHGEAIQHLSLSQRATLPNMMAEMGAKNSFIPPDEKALEFLEGRAQRPFDVILPDPDAHYTQTHTYQAAEVEPMIACPHTVNNVKPLSAVAGTHIDQAFLGTCTNGRLEDLAAAAEVLTGHTVARGTRMIVIPASSQVYRQALQAGYLETFLNAGAVIESPGCGPCMGNHMGVPAVGEVSISTANRNFRGRMGTKESEVYLASPAVVAASAVAGAITHPKDL
;
A
#
# COMPACT_ATOMS: atom_id res chain seq x y z
N MET A 1 -0.81 -12.70 31.00
CA MET A 1 -1.99 -12.56 30.14
C MET A 1 -1.53 -12.85 28.72
N PRO A 2 -2.34 -13.52 27.91
CA PRO A 2 -2.09 -13.72 26.49
C PRO A 2 -1.99 -12.39 25.76
N GLN A 3 -1.17 -12.33 24.71
CA GLN A 3 -0.85 -11.10 24.00
C GLN A 3 -1.16 -11.20 22.51
N THR A 4 -1.62 -10.10 21.94
CA THR A 4 -1.79 -9.91 20.49
C THR A 4 -0.43 -9.77 19.80
N PHE A 5 -0.41 -9.80 18.48
CA PHE A 5 0.83 -9.59 17.72
C PHE A 5 1.49 -8.26 18.08
N ALA A 6 0.71 -7.16 18.09
CA ALA A 6 1.24 -5.83 18.37
C ALA A 6 1.86 -5.73 19.78
N GLU A 7 1.22 -6.31 20.78
CA GLU A 7 1.75 -6.34 22.14
C GLU A 7 3.07 -7.12 22.20
N LYS A 8 3.15 -8.29 21.58
CA LYS A 8 4.36 -9.15 21.58
C LYS A 8 5.54 -8.50 20.86
N ILE A 9 5.32 -7.95 19.67
CA ILE A 9 6.40 -7.36 18.89
C ILE A 9 6.95 -6.10 19.58
N LEU A 10 6.08 -5.25 20.11
CA LEU A 10 6.51 -4.02 20.79
C LEU A 10 7.16 -4.33 22.15
N ALA A 11 6.71 -5.38 22.86
CA ALA A 11 7.40 -5.87 24.06
C ALA A 11 8.83 -6.33 23.71
N LYS A 12 8.99 -7.17 22.67
CA LYS A 12 10.30 -7.66 22.22
C LYS A 12 11.24 -6.49 21.89
N LYS A 13 10.75 -5.50 21.14
CA LYS A 13 11.57 -4.33 20.71
C LYS A 13 11.91 -3.37 21.84
N ALA A 14 11.07 -3.29 22.87
CA ALA A 14 11.34 -2.49 24.07
C ALA A 14 12.15 -3.24 25.14
N GLY A 15 12.54 -4.50 24.90
CA GLY A 15 13.25 -5.33 25.90
C GLY A 15 12.38 -5.71 27.09
N LEU A 16 11.05 -5.70 26.93
CA LEU A 16 10.09 -6.00 27.98
C LEU A 16 9.54 -7.45 27.81
N LYS A 17 9.13 -8.05 28.92
CA LYS A 17 8.48 -9.36 28.88
C LYS A 17 7.06 -9.31 28.31
N LYS A 18 6.36 -8.21 28.53
CA LYS A 18 4.99 -7.97 28.10
C LYS A 18 4.72 -6.46 27.97
N THR A 19 3.76 -6.13 27.13
CA THR A 19 3.17 -4.78 27.07
C THR A 19 1.65 -4.87 27.16
N VAL A 20 1.00 -3.74 27.34
CA VAL A 20 -0.47 -3.62 27.34
C VAL A 20 -0.90 -2.44 26.45
N PRO A 21 -2.09 -2.49 25.86
CA PRO A 21 -2.62 -1.37 25.08
C PRO A 21 -2.59 -0.05 25.87
N GLY A 22 -2.20 1.03 25.20
CA GLY A 22 -2.04 2.35 25.80
C GLY A 22 -0.68 2.61 26.45
N GLN A 23 0.12 1.58 26.73
CA GLN A 23 1.48 1.73 27.26
C GLN A 23 2.37 2.44 26.23
N ILE A 24 3.19 3.39 26.71
CA ILE A 24 4.23 4.02 25.88
C ILE A 24 5.50 3.21 26.03
N VAL A 25 6.10 2.83 24.91
CA VAL A 25 7.36 2.10 24.82
C VAL A 25 8.33 2.80 23.88
N GLU A 26 9.60 2.74 24.19
CA GLU A 26 10.66 3.21 23.30
C GLU A 26 11.24 2.02 22.56
N ILE A 27 11.35 2.12 21.23
CA ILE A 27 11.81 1.03 20.38
C ILE A 27 12.82 1.52 19.33
N THR A 28 13.70 0.62 18.93
CA THR A 28 14.52 0.75 17.72
C THR A 28 13.85 -0.05 16.61
N PRO A 29 13.43 0.58 15.48
CA PRO A 29 12.90 -0.16 14.33
C PRO A 29 14.00 -0.97 13.65
N ASP A 30 13.61 -2.03 12.93
CA ASP A 30 14.54 -2.77 12.08
C ASP A 30 14.76 -2.07 10.75
N VAL A 31 13.72 -1.39 10.25
CA VAL A 31 13.77 -0.61 9.02
C VAL A 31 13.09 0.74 9.22
N ALA A 32 13.80 1.81 8.85
CA ALA A 32 13.31 3.18 8.78
C ALA A 32 13.17 3.59 7.30
N LEU A 33 11.92 3.60 6.79
CA LEU A 33 11.61 3.86 5.39
C LEU A 33 11.31 5.34 5.17
N SER A 34 11.94 5.94 4.18
CA SER A 34 11.54 7.26 3.65
C SER A 34 11.55 7.26 2.11
N HIS A 35 10.84 8.21 1.51
CA HIS A 35 10.71 8.33 0.06
C HIS A 35 11.12 9.73 -0.42
N ASP A 36 10.50 10.30 -1.46
CA ASP A 36 10.78 11.66 -1.94
C ASP A 36 10.74 12.73 -0.83
N ASN A 37 10.08 12.43 0.29
CA ASN A 37 10.09 13.30 1.48
C ASN A 37 11.39 13.25 2.30
N THR A 38 12.39 12.47 1.89
CA THR A 38 13.73 12.41 2.50
C THR A 38 14.41 13.78 2.49
N ALA A 39 14.29 14.56 1.42
CA ALA A 39 14.89 15.90 1.37
C ALA A 39 14.35 16.86 2.45
N PRO A 40 13.01 17.02 2.66
CA PRO A 40 12.50 17.80 3.78
C PRO A 40 12.80 17.17 5.16
N ILE A 41 12.89 15.83 5.29
CA ILE A 41 13.32 15.17 6.54
C ILE A 41 14.77 15.53 6.85
N TYR A 42 15.65 15.52 5.86
CA TYR A 42 17.05 15.94 6.00
C TYR A 42 17.15 17.39 6.50
N GLY A 43 16.32 18.28 5.98
CA GLY A 43 16.22 19.65 6.48
C GLY A 43 15.83 19.72 7.97
N ILE A 44 14.93 18.85 8.45
CA ILE A 44 14.57 18.75 9.87
C ILE A 44 15.75 18.21 10.68
N PHE A 45 16.35 17.11 10.22
CA PHE A 45 17.51 16.47 10.85
C PHE A 45 18.67 17.47 11.08
N LYS A 46 19.00 18.28 10.06
CA LYS A 46 20.02 19.34 10.18
C LYS A 46 19.64 20.40 11.22
N ARG A 47 18.38 20.84 11.27
CA ARG A 47 17.91 21.81 12.30
C ARG A 47 17.97 21.24 13.71
N MET A 48 17.84 19.93 13.87
CA MET A 48 18.03 19.23 15.15
C MET A 48 19.52 19.09 15.55
N GLY A 49 20.45 19.55 14.70
CA GLY A 49 21.90 19.42 14.92
C GLY A 49 22.48 18.09 14.42
N GLY A 50 21.71 17.30 13.70
CA GLY A 50 22.15 16.02 13.16
C GLY A 50 23.24 16.19 12.09
N GLN A 51 24.28 15.38 12.18
CA GLN A 51 25.41 15.32 11.22
C GLN A 51 25.50 13.94 10.57
N ARG A 52 25.40 12.89 11.37
CA ARG A 52 25.42 11.49 10.92
C ARG A 52 24.16 10.78 11.40
N VAL A 53 23.59 9.93 10.54
CA VAL A 53 22.49 9.04 10.94
C VAL A 53 22.99 8.00 11.94
N PHE A 54 22.12 7.58 12.85
CA PHE A 54 22.46 6.64 13.92
C PHE A 54 23.01 5.32 13.38
N ASP A 55 22.31 4.73 12.40
CA ASP A 55 22.71 3.50 11.73
C ASP A 55 22.32 3.55 10.24
N PRO A 56 23.28 3.68 9.31
CA PRO A 56 22.99 3.70 7.88
C PRO A 56 22.28 2.43 7.37
N GLY A 57 22.56 1.27 7.96
CA GLY A 57 21.98 -0.02 7.56
C GLY A 57 20.50 -0.17 7.88
N MET A 58 19.99 0.64 8.81
CA MET A 58 18.56 0.67 9.17
C MET A 58 17.69 1.37 8.12
N HIS A 59 18.28 2.26 7.30
CA HIS A 59 17.51 3.15 6.44
C HIS A 59 17.27 2.54 5.06
N ALA A 60 16.00 2.57 4.62
CA ALA A 60 15.59 2.26 3.25
C ALA A 60 14.99 3.52 2.61
N ILE A 61 15.66 4.06 1.57
CA ILE A 61 15.30 5.32 0.92
C ILE A 61 14.88 5.07 -0.52
N PHE A 62 13.75 5.67 -0.92
CA PHE A 62 13.15 5.47 -2.23
C PHE A 62 12.89 6.82 -2.93
N ILE A 63 13.02 6.84 -4.25
CA ILE A 63 12.52 7.93 -5.09
C ILE A 63 11.45 7.34 -6.00
N ASP A 64 10.17 7.50 -5.61
CA ASP A 64 9.05 6.80 -6.21
C ASP A 64 7.73 7.61 -6.34
N HIS A 65 7.56 8.68 -5.57
CA HIS A 65 6.31 9.43 -5.53
C HIS A 65 6.21 10.49 -6.61
N ALA A 66 7.30 11.17 -6.92
CA ALA A 66 7.39 12.17 -7.97
C ALA A 66 8.51 11.81 -8.97
N ALA A 67 8.49 10.58 -9.45
CA ALA A 67 9.57 9.95 -10.22
C ALA A 67 9.05 9.38 -11.57
N PRO A 68 9.69 9.72 -12.71
CA PRO A 68 10.72 10.75 -12.88
C PRO A 68 10.26 12.14 -12.45
N ALA A 69 11.21 13.03 -12.08
CA ALA A 69 10.88 14.34 -11.52
C ALA A 69 9.97 15.16 -12.45
N PRO A 70 8.75 15.53 -12.03
CA PRO A 70 7.81 16.28 -12.88
C PRO A 70 8.12 17.78 -12.96
N THR A 71 8.95 18.30 -12.04
CA THR A 71 9.37 19.71 -12.01
C THR A 71 10.83 19.83 -11.57
N THR A 72 11.44 21.00 -11.85
CA THR A 72 12.81 21.32 -11.37
C THR A 72 12.93 21.22 -9.86
N ALA A 73 11.90 21.61 -9.09
CA ALA A 73 11.91 21.50 -7.64
C ALA A 73 12.00 20.04 -7.16
N HIS A 74 11.29 19.12 -7.81
CA HIS A 74 11.40 17.68 -7.51
C HIS A 74 12.78 17.14 -7.92
N ALA A 75 13.31 17.54 -9.07
CA ALA A 75 14.64 17.15 -9.51
C ALA A 75 15.72 17.60 -8.51
N GLU A 76 15.60 18.80 -7.96
CA GLU A 76 16.49 19.31 -6.92
C GLU A 76 16.38 18.51 -5.62
N ASN A 77 15.16 18.15 -5.20
CA ASN A 77 14.95 17.25 -4.06
C ASN A 77 15.64 15.89 -4.30
N HIS A 78 15.51 15.30 -5.49
CA HIS A 78 16.16 14.04 -5.83
C HIS A 78 17.70 14.17 -5.77
N ARG A 79 18.26 15.30 -6.20
CA ARG A 79 19.70 15.58 -6.09
C ARG A 79 20.14 15.60 -4.61
N ILE A 80 19.41 16.32 -3.76
CA ILE A 80 19.65 16.39 -2.31
C ILE A 80 19.59 14.98 -1.68
N ILE A 81 18.63 14.16 -2.08
CA ILE A 81 18.49 12.79 -1.56
C ILE A 81 19.71 11.95 -1.94
N ARG A 82 20.16 11.98 -3.19
CA ARG A 82 21.33 11.22 -3.64
C ARG A 82 22.61 11.66 -2.91
N GLU A 83 22.79 12.96 -2.73
CA GLU A 83 23.91 13.52 -1.96
C GLU A 83 23.88 13.07 -0.50
N PHE A 84 22.70 13.13 0.15
CA PHE A 84 22.50 12.65 1.51
C PHE A 84 22.81 11.16 1.65
N VAL A 85 22.29 10.33 0.75
CA VAL A 85 22.55 8.89 0.74
C VAL A 85 24.05 8.59 0.64
N ALA A 86 24.75 9.25 -0.28
CA ALA A 86 26.20 9.09 -0.46
C ALA A 86 26.97 9.59 0.76
N GLU A 87 26.64 10.76 1.32
CA GLU A 87 27.26 11.34 2.52
C GLU A 87 27.11 10.43 3.74
N GLN A 88 25.92 9.82 3.92
CA GLN A 88 25.62 9.00 5.08
C GLN A 88 26.04 7.53 4.92
N GLY A 89 26.37 7.08 3.70
CA GLY A 89 26.71 5.68 3.41
C GLY A 89 25.52 4.73 3.50
N ILE A 90 24.32 5.18 3.11
CA ILE A 90 23.10 4.38 3.15
C ILE A 90 23.10 3.40 1.97
N GLU A 91 23.02 2.10 2.27
CA GLU A 91 23.10 1.02 1.28
C GLU A 91 21.77 0.73 0.60
N HIS A 92 20.66 0.77 1.36
CA HIS A 92 19.32 0.49 0.82
C HIS A 92 18.73 1.75 0.18
N PHE A 93 19.29 2.13 -0.97
CA PHE A 93 18.80 3.26 -1.78
C PHE A 93 18.24 2.76 -3.11
N PHE A 94 16.99 3.13 -3.37
CA PHE A 94 16.24 2.73 -4.56
C PHE A 94 15.85 3.97 -5.35
N ASP A 95 16.64 4.26 -6.37
CA ASP A 95 16.48 5.45 -7.21
C ASP A 95 15.31 5.31 -8.20
N VAL A 96 15.04 6.37 -8.95
CA VAL A 96 13.98 6.49 -9.97
C VAL A 96 13.89 5.24 -10.85
N GLY A 97 12.66 4.73 -11.01
CA GLY A 97 12.37 3.60 -11.87
C GLY A 97 12.47 2.23 -11.18
N ARG A 98 12.95 2.14 -9.91
CA ARG A 98 12.91 0.85 -9.18
C ARG A 98 11.47 0.46 -8.82
N GLY A 99 10.65 1.42 -8.42
CA GLY A 99 9.24 1.19 -8.10
C GLY A 99 8.80 1.78 -6.76
N ILE A 100 7.55 1.54 -6.41
CA ILE A 100 6.89 2.06 -5.22
C ILE A 100 7.52 1.45 -3.96
N CYS A 101 7.87 2.29 -3.00
CA CYS A 101 8.60 1.94 -1.78
C CYS A 101 8.01 0.71 -1.06
N HIS A 102 6.70 0.61 -0.90
CA HIS A 102 6.06 -0.50 -0.21
C HIS A 102 6.19 -1.83 -0.95
N GLN A 103 6.10 -1.82 -2.28
CA GLN A 103 6.29 -3.00 -3.11
C GLN A 103 7.76 -3.41 -3.12
N VAL A 104 8.66 -2.46 -3.31
CA VAL A 104 10.11 -2.72 -3.37
C VAL A 104 10.64 -3.20 -2.02
N LEU A 105 10.14 -2.65 -0.91
CA LEU A 105 10.50 -3.10 0.45
C LEU A 105 10.24 -4.61 0.64
N VAL A 106 9.12 -5.11 0.11
CA VAL A 106 8.76 -6.54 0.15
C VAL A 106 9.62 -7.35 -0.84
N GLU A 107 9.78 -6.87 -2.07
CA GLU A 107 10.58 -7.54 -3.10
C GLU A 107 12.04 -7.73 -2.71
N GLU A 108 12.63 -6.75 -2.01
CA GLU A 108 14.03 -6.77 -1.55
C GLU A 108 14.22 -7.55 -0.22
N GLY A 109 13.15 -8.13 0.34
CA GLY A 109 13.23 -8.87 1.60
C GLY A 109 13.61 -8.00 2.80
N LEU A 110 13.23 -6.71 2.77
CA LEU A 110 13.48 -5.78 3.86
C LEU A 110 12.35 -5.75 4.89
N ALA A 111 11.13 -6.17 4.51
CA ALA A 111 10.03 -6.41 5.43
C ALA A 111 10.03 -7.88 5.84
N LEU A 112 10.40 -8.19 7.08
CA LEU A 112 10.54 -9.57 7.56
C LEU A 112 9.57 -9.87 8.72
N PRO A 113 9.13 -11.13 8.87
CA PRO A 113 8.29 -11.53 9.98
C PRO A 113 8.89 -11.15 11.34
N GLY A 114 8.06 -10.64 12.24
CA GLY A 114 8.49 -10.30 13.60
C GLY A 114 9.46 -9.12 13.70
N GLU A 115 9.52 -8.27 12.68
CA GLU A 115 10.27 -7.03 12.65
C GLU A 115 9.37 -5.80 12.66
N VAL A 116 9.94 -4.64 12.97
CA VAL A 116 9.27 -3.33 12.98
C VAL A 116 9.78 -2.47 11.83
N VAL A 117 8.87 -2.08 10.96
CA VAL A 117 9.10 -1.15 9.86
C VAL A 117 8.39 0.15 10.18
N LEU A 118 9.14 1.24 10.38
CA LEU A 118 8.58 2.58 10.53
C LEU A 118 8.85 3.39 9.26
N GLY A 119 7.79 3.91 8.64
CA GLY A 119 7.90 4.63 7.38
C GLY A 119 7.31 6.03 7.45
N SER A 120 7.96 6.98 6.79
CA SER A 120 7.43 8.34 6.62
C SER A 120 6.33 8.40 5.54
N ASP A 121 5.65 7.28 5.33
CA ASP A 121 4.47 7.13 4.48
C ASP A 121 3.33 6.43 5.21
N SER A 122 2.10 6.86 4.95
CA SER A 122 0.91 6.37 5.64
C SER A 122 0.53 4.92 5.29
N HIS A 123 0.98 4.38 4.15
CA HIS A 123 0.72 3.00 3.73
C HIS A 123 1.81 2.00 4.18
N THR A 124 2.70 2.39 5.08
CA THR A 124 3.69 1.49 5.70
C THR A 124 3.09 0.23 6.35
N PRO A 125 1.80 0.21 6.83
CA PRO A 125 1.14 -1.03 7.24
C PRO A 125 1.15 -2.14 6.18
N HIS A 126 1.37 -1.82 4.91
CA HIS A 126 1.60 -2.79 3.82
C HIS A 126 2.65 -3.86 4.18
N ALA A 127 3.70 -3.51 4.94
CA ALA A 127 4.72 -4.45 5.40
C ALA A 127 4.14 -5.63 6.21
N GLY A 128 2.95 -5.47 6.77
CA GLY A 128 2.24 -6.52 7.50
C GLY A 128 1.81 -7.71 6.67
N VAL A 129 1.85 -7.63 5.33
CA VAL A 129 1.67 -8.79 4.43
C VAL A 129 2.73 -9.87 4.67
N MET A 130 3.93 -9.46 5.11
CA MET A 130 5.04 -10.35 5.44
C MET A 130 5.12 -10.68 6.94
N GLY A 131 4.11 -10.32 7.74
CA GLY A 131 4.13 -10.54 9.19
C GLY A 131 5.00 -9.54 9.96
N ALA A 132 5.30 -8.37 9.39
CA ALA A 132 5.99 -7.28 10.06
C ALA A 132 5.00 -6.34 10.76
N PHE A 133 5.47 -5.60 11.77
CA PHE A 133 4.75 -4.45 12.32
C PHE A 133 5.11 -3.21 11.49
N GLY A 134 4.32 -2.94 10.47
CA GLY A 134 4.49 -1.75 9.65
C GLY A 134 3.66 -0.58 10.16
N ALA A 135 4.27 0.60 10.36
CA ALA A 135 3.54 1.77 10.83
C ALA A 135 4.02 3.08 10.20
N GLY A 136 3.05 3.91 9.77
CA GLY A 136 3.32 5.27 9.29
C GLY A 136 3.68 6.21 10.44
N ILE A 137 4.69 7.07 10.21
CA ILE A 137 5.16 8.09 11.15
C ILE A 137 5.37 9.43 10.45
N GLY A 138 5.45 10.51 11.22
CA GLY A 138 5.71 11.84 10.71
C GLY A 138 7.17 12.10 10.33
N ARG A 139 7.41 13.15 9.54
CA ARG A 139 8.75 13.56 9.11
C ARG A 139 9.68 13.89 10.27
N SER A 140 9.17 14.53 11.32
CA SER A 140 9.95 14.87 12.51
C SER A 140 10.33 13.63 13.32
N GLU A 141 9.41 12.65 13.39
CA GLU A 141 9.65 11.35 14.02
C GLU A 141 10.73 10.57 13.26
N MET A 142 10.68 10.57 11.91
CA MET A 142 11.72 9.96 11.09
C MET A 142 13.08 10.65 11.30
N ALA A 143 13.12 11.98 11.36
CA ALA A 143 14.35 12.72 11.66
C ALA A 143 14.91 12.38 13.06
N SER A 144 14.03 12.10 14.04
CA SER A 144 14.43 11.64 15.36
C SER A 144 15.06 10.25 15.30
N ILE A 145 14.47 9.31 14.54
CA ILE A 145 15.07 7.98 14.30
C ILE A 145 16.46 8.13 13.66
N TRP A 146 16.61 9.03 12.69
CA TRP A 146 17.92 9.28 12.07
C TRP A 146 18.96 9.78 13.10
N ALA A 147 18.52 10.61 14.06
CA ALA A 147 19.43 11.20 15.06
C ALA A 147 19.81 10.22 16.17
N VAL A 148 18.86 9.42 16.69
CA VAL A 148 19.06 8.63 17.92
C VAL A 148 18.71 7.15 17.78
N GLY A 149 18.26 6.70 16.62
CA GLY A 149 17.92 5.28 16.35
C GLY A 149 16.63 4.78 17.00
N GLN A 150 15.91 5.64 17.69
CA GLN A 150 14.76 5.23 18.53
C GLN A 150 13.56 6.14 18.33
N LEU A 151 12.39 5.57 18.60
CA LEU A 151 11.13 6.30 18.67
C LEU A 151 10.24 5.71 19.76
N TRP A 152 9.50 6.56 20.45
CA TRP A 152 8.44 6.11 21.33
C TRP A 152 7.17 5.80 20.55
N LEU A 153 6.49 4.72 20.90
CA LEU A 153 5.19 4.34 20.37
C LEU A 153 4.23 4.03 21.53
N ARG A 154 2.96 4.37 21.33
CA ARG A 154 1.90 3.84 22.17
C ARG A 154 1.52 2.46 21.64
N VAL A 155 1.48 1.45 22.49
CA VAL A 155 0.99 0.10 22.14
C VAL A 155 -0.48 0.23 21.69
N PRO A 156 -0.82 -0.15 20.45
CA PRO A 156 -2.19 -0.05 19.98
C PRO A 156 -3.08 -1.13 20.59
N GLU A 157 -4.37 -0.86 20.70
CA GLU A 157 -5.39 -1.88 20.82
C GLU A 157 -5.42 -2.73 19.56
N SER A 158 -5.90 -3.97 19.64
CA SER A 158 -5.97 -4.87 18.50
C SER A 158 -7.41 -5.20 18.10
N MET A 159 -7.66 -5.14 16.79
CA MET A 159 -8.88 -5.59 16.13
C MET A 159 -8.60 -6.90 15.39
N LYS A 160 -9.51 -7.85 15.49
CA LYS A 160 -9.45 -9.12 14.77
C LYS A 160 -10.48 -9.14 13.65
N ILE A 161 -10.06 -9.35 12.41
CA ILE A 161 -10.94 -9.57 11.26
C ILE A 161 -10.81 -11.03 10.82
N ILE A 162 -11.92 -11.75 10.82
CA ILE A 162 -12.01 -13.16 10.42
C ILE A 162 -12.80 -13.23 9.14
N VAL A 163 -12.23 -13.77 8.06
CA VAL A 163 -12.92 -13.97 6.79
C VAL A 163 -13.02 -15.46 6.47
N GLN A 164 -14.24 -15.99 6.48
CA GLN A 164 -14.51 -17.40 6.26
C GLN A 164 -14.82 -17.71 4.79
N GLY A 165 -14.55 -18.94 4.38
CA GLY A 165 -14.87 -19.42 3.04
C GLY A 165 -13.88 -18.93 1.98
N LYS A 166 -14.38 -18.65 0.78
CA LYS A 166 -13.59 -18.23 -0.38
C LYS A 166 -14.33 -17.15 -1.15
N LEU A 167 -13.61 -16.17 -1.68
CA LEU A 167 -14.14 -15.15 -2.59
C LEU A 167 -14.64 -15.80 -3.89
N ASP A 168 -15.76 -15.32 -4.41
CA ASP A 168 -16.30 -15.77 -5.68
C ASP A 168 -15.41 -15.32 -6.86
N PRO A 169 -15.44 -16.03 -8.00
CA PRO A 169 -14.71 -15.63 -9.20
C PRO A 169 -15.05 -14.20 -9.64
N GLY A 170 -14.03 -13.38 -9.84
CA GLY A 170 -14.19 -11.98 -10.22
C GLY A 170 -14.27 -11.01 -9.03
N VAL A 171 -14.38 -11.50 -7.79
CA VAL A 171 -14.27 -10.72 -6.55
C VAL A 171 -12.83 -10.81 -6.03
N THR A 172 -12.29 -9.70 -5.58
CA THR A 172 -10.89 -9.59 -5.17
C THR A 172 -10.72 -9.14 -3.73
N SER A 173 -9.50 -9.19 -3.23
CA SER A 173 -9.15 -8.61 -1.92
C SER A 173 -9.41 -7.10 -1.86
N LYS A 174 -9.43 -6.40 -3.01
CA LYS A 174 -9.83 -4.98 -3.07
C LYS A 174 -11.30 -4.81 -2.71
N ASP A 175 -12.17 -5.65 -3.26
CA ASP A 175 -13.61 -5.61 -2.97
C ASP A 175 -13.87 -5.93 -1.50
N LEU A 176 -13.18 -6.93 -0.95
CA LEU A 176 -13.22 -7.27 0.47
C LEU A 176 -12.77 -6.10 1.35
N ALA A 177 -11.65 -5.45 1.03
CA ALA A 177 -11.16 -4.30 1.78
C ALA A 177 -12.15 -3.14 1.74
N LEU A 178 -12.71 -2.82 0.56
CA LEU A 178 -13.71 -1.78 0.40
C LEU A 178 -14.99 -2.09 1.19
N LYS A 179 -15.49 -3.34 1.13
CA LYS A 179 -16.64 -3.78 1.93
C LYS A 179 -16.43 -3.51 3.41
N ILE A 180 -15.28 -3.93 3.96
CA ILE A 180 -14.95 -3.75 5.37
C ILE A 180 -14.83 -2.27 5.75
N ILE A 181 -14.19 -1.45 4.90
CA ILE A 181 -14.08 0.00 5.11
C ILE A 181 -15.45 0.67 5.05
N GLY A 182 -16.32 0.22 4.14
CA GLY A 182 -17.69 0.70 4.05
C GLY A 182 -18.52 0.40 5.30
N ASP A 183 -18.36 -0.79 5.87
CA ASP A 183 -19.09 -1.23 7.06
C ASP A 183 -18.60 -0.58 8.36
N LEU A 184 -17.28 -0.46 8.52
CA LEU A 184 -16.66 -0.02 9.77
C LEU A 184 -16.32 1.49 9.81
N GLY A 185 -16.26 2.13 8.65
CA GLY A 185 -15.94 3.56 8.52
C GLY A 185 -14.44 3.85 8.36
N ALA A 186 -14.14 5.09 7.93
CA ALA A 186 -12.76 5.55 7.70
C ALA A 186 -11.94 5.76 9.00
N ASP A 187 -12.57 5.71 10.14
CA ASP A 187 -11.98 5.80 11.49
C ASP A 187 -12.21 4.54 12.33
N GLY A 188 -12.78 3.47 11.72
CA GLY A 188 -13.17 2.24 12.40
C GLY A 188 -12.03 1.48 13.09
N ALA A 189 -10.79 1.70 12.67
CA ALA A 189 -9.60 1.11 13.28
C ALA A 189 -8.60 2.18 13.77
N LEU A 190 -9.08 3.38 14.15
CA LEU A 190 -8.23 4.51 14.50
C LEU A 190 -7.19 4.14 15.57
N TYR A 191 -5.91 4.17 15.17
CA TYR A 191 -4.75 3.80 15.97
C TYR A 191 -4.75 2.34 16.47
N MET A 192 -5.52 1.45 15.86
CA MET A 192 -5.53 0.03 16.19
C MET A 192 -4.52 -0.78 15.36
N SER A 193 -4.16 -1.98 15.84
CA SER A 193 -3.52 -3.02 15.05
C SER A 193 -4.58 -3.98 14.52
N VAL A 194 -4.71 -4.10 13.21
CA VAL A 194 -5.70 -4.99 12.58
C VAL A 194 -5.04 -6.31 12.23
N GLU A 195 -5.55 -7.42 12.78
CA GLU A 195 -5.07 -8.77 12.52
C GLU A 195 -6.05 -9.56 11.65
N TRP A 196 -5.55 -10.16 10.56
CA TRP A 196 -6.34 -10.89 9.58
C TRP A 196 -6.28 -12.38 9.81
N HIS A 197 -7.44 -13.01 9.90
CA HIS A 197 -7.60 -14.43 10.15
C HIS A 197 -8.67 -15.04 9.24
N GLY A 198 -8.77 -16.35 9.23
CA GLY A 198 -9.79 -17.12 8.54
C GLY A 198 -9.33 -17.73 7.22
N GLU A 199 -10.13 -18.67 6.75
CA GLU A 199 -9.83 -19.53 5.60
C GLU A 199 -9.63 -18.70 4.32
N ALA A 200 -10.47 -17.68 4.10
CA ALA A 200 -10.37 -16.85 2.91
C ALA A 200 -8.98 -16.18 2.80
N ILE A 201 -8.41 -15.71 3.91
CA ILE A 201 -7.08 -15.07 3.91
C ILE A 201 -5.99 -16.06 3.49
N GLN A 202 -6.10 -17.32 3.91
CA GLN A 202 -5.15 -18.38 3.55
C GLN A 202 -5.24 -18.73 2.06
N HIS A 203 -6.44 -18.65 1.46
CA HIS A 203 -6.64 -18.90 0.02
C HIS A 203 -6.04 -17.81 -0.86
N LEU A 204 -5.96 -16.56 -0.41
CA LEU A 204 -5.39 -15.46 -1.17
C LEU A 204 -3.91 -15.70 -1.48
N SER A 205 -3.47 -15.27 -2.67
CA SER A 205 -2.05 -15.13 -3.00
C SER A 205 -1.42 -14.01 -2.16
N LEU A 206 -0.08 -13.95 -2.07
CA LEU A 206 0.61 -12.83 -1.41
C LEU A 206 0.28 -11.49 -2.06
N SER A 207 0.15 -11.47 -3.38
CA SER A 207 -0.26 -10.28 -4.14
C SER A 207 -1.63 -9.77 -3.70
N GLN A 208 -2.60 -10.65 -3.57
CA GLN A 208 -3.93 -10.30 -3.09
C GLN A 208 -3.92 -9.89 -1.61
N ARG A 209 -3.19 -10.63 -0.76
CA ARG A 209 -3.05 -10.29 0.66
C ARG A 209 -2.48 -8.89 0.88
N ALA A 210 -1.53 -8.45 0.06
CA ALA A 210 -0.87 -7.15 0.21
C ALA A 210 -1.84 -5.96 0.15
N THR A 211 -2.97 -6.11 -0.56
CA THR A 211 -4.03 -5.09 -0.60
C THR A 211 -4.67 -4.85 0.76
N LEU A 212 -4.82 -5.89 1.59
CA LEU A 212 -5.51 -5.82 2.87
C LEU A 212 -4.79 -4.91 3.88
N PRO A 213 -3.52 -5.17 4.27
CA PRO A 213 -2.79 -4.28 5.17
C PRO A 213 -2.62 -2.87 4.60
N ASN A 214 -2.44 -2.74 3.28
CA ASN A 214 -2.34 -1.46 2.61
C ASN A 214 -3.59 -0.60 2.82
N MET A 215 -4.77 -1.17 2.60
CA MET A 215 -6.05 -0.46 2.70
C MET A 215 -6.47 -0.14 4.14
N MET A 216 -5.93 -0.83 5.15
CA MET A 216 -6.27 -0.53 6.56
C MET A 216 -5.76 0.84 7.02
N ALA A 217 -4.78 1.40 6.35
CA ALA A 217 -4.40 2.81 6.55
C ALA A 217 -5.59 3.77 6.36
N GLU A 218 -6.56 3.40 5.53
CA GLU A 218 -7.77 4.19 5.24
C GLU A 218 -8.87 4.07 6.31
N MET A 219 -8.68 3.16 7.27
CA MET A 219 -9.49 3.07 8.49
C MET A 219 -8.78 3.69 9.71
N GLY A 220 -7.66 4.38 9.49
CA GLY A 220 -6.84 4.96 10.55
C GLY A 220 -5.99 3.96 11.33
N ALA A 221 -5.85 2.72 10.86
CA ALA A 221 -5.05 1.70 11.53
C ALA A 221 -3.58 2.12 11.66
N LYS A 222 -3.01 1.88 12.85
CA LYS A 222 -1.58 2.10 13.10
C LYS A 222 -0.73 1.02 12.45
N ASN A 223 -1.22 -0.22 12.48
CA ASN A 223 -0.61 -1.40 11.90
C ASN A 223 -1.68 -2.32 11.32
N SER A 224 -1.31 -3.15 10.37
CA SER A 224 -2.14 -4.26 9.92
C SER A 224 -1.25 -5.48 9.68
N PHE A 225 -1.68 -6.64 10.13
CA PHE A 225 -0.86 -7.84 10.24
C PHE A 225 -1.58 -9.05 9.66
N ILE A 226 -0.91 -9.79 8.80
CA ILE A 226 -1.32 -11.12 8.34
C ILE A 226 -0.31 -12.11 8.93
N PRO A 227 -0.74 -13.13 9.70
CA PRO A 227 0.15 -14.18 10.15
C PRO A 227 0.90 -14.80 8.98
N PRO A 228 2.25 -14.77 8.97
CA PRO A 228 3.01 -15.36 7.89
C PRO A 228 2.82 -16.88 7.85
N ASP A 229 2.51 -17.39 6.69
CA ASP A 229 2.37 -18.81 6.38
C ASP A 229 3.46 -19.28 5.41
N GLU A 230 3.35 -20.52 4.93
CA GLU A 230 4.28 -21.14 4.00
C GLU A 230 4.50 -20.26 2.73
N LYS A 231 3.42 -19.65 2.18
CA LYS A 231 3.54 -18.76 1.00
C LYS A 231 4.43 -17.55 1.29
N ALA A 232 4.31 -16.95 2.48
CA ALA A 232 5.14 -15.80 2.87
C ALA A 232 6.60 -16.23 3.10
N LEU A 233 6.82 -17.39 3.73
CA LEU A 233 8.15 -17.91 3.99
C LEU A 233 8.87 -18.33 2.71
N GLU A 234 8.20 -19.04 1.81
CA GLU A 234 8.74 -19.38 0.47
C GLU A 234 9.09 -18.13 -0.35
N PHE A 235 8.27 -17.09 -0.29
CA PHE A 235 8.58 -15.83 -0.98
C PHE A 235 9.87 -15.19 -0.44
N LEU A 236 10.18 -15.35 0.85
CA LEU A 236 11.38 -14.80 1.47
C LEU A 236 12.64 -15.64 1.22
N GLU A 237 12.50 -16.88 0.75
CA GLU A 237 13.65 -17.71 0.41
C GLU A 237 14.55 -17.01 -0.63
N GLY A 238 15.81 -16.84 -0.27
CA GLY A 238 16.80 -16.14 -1.11
C GLY A 238 16.62 -14.62 -1.21
N ARG A 239 15.62 -14.04 -0.54
CA ARG A 239 15.39 -12.58 -0.47
C ARG A 239 15.71 -11.99 0.89
N ALA A 240 15.40 -12.69 1.97
CA ALA A 240 15.64 -12.20 3.32
C ALA A 240 17.12 -11.83 3.51
N GLN A 241 17.36 -10.54 3.84
CA GLN A 241 18.72 -9.99 3.96
C GLN A 241 19.37 -10.31 5.32
N ARG A 242 18.59 -10.81 6.30
CA ARG A 242 19.00 -11.11 7.66
C ARG A 242 18.11 -12.19 8.29
N PRO A 243 18.57 -12.86 9.37
CA PRO A 243 17.72 -13.79 10.12
C PRO A 243 16.52 -13.08 10.75
N PHE A 244 15.39 -13.76 10.83
CA PHE A 244 14.16 -13.24 11.42
C PHE A 244 13.46 -14.33 12.27
N ASP A 245 12.61 -13.89 13.20
CA ASP A 245 11.78 -14.75 14.04
C ASP A 245 10.30 -14.50 13.75
N VAL A 246 9.54 -15.54 13.47
CA VAL A 246 8.09 -15.41 13.33
C VAL A 246 7.44 -15.17 14.70
N ILE A 247 6.74 -14.06 14.83
CA ILE A 247 5.96 -13.72 16.02
C ILE A 247 4.48 -13.85 15.67
N LEU A 248 3.76 -14.67 16.42
CA LEU A 248 2.32 -14.88 16.28
C LEU A 248 1.60 -14.42 17.57
N PRO A 249 0.33 -13.98 17.48
CA PRO A 249 -0.48 -13.71 18.65
C PRO A 249 -0.69 -15.01 19.46
N ASP A 250 -0.93 -14.86 20.75
CA ASP A 250 -1.31 -16.01 21.57
C ASP A 250 -2.73 -16.49 21.17
N PRO A 251 -3.04 -17.79 21.25
CA PRO A 251 -4.34 -18.31 20.80
C PRO A 251 -5.55 -17.69 21.52
N ASP A 252 -5.38 -17.32 22.77
CA ASP A 252 -6.36 -16.69 23.65
C ASP A 252 -6.09 -15.21 23.89
N ALA A 253 -5.39 -14.54 22.95
CA ALA A 253 -5.17 -13.10 22.98
C ALA A 253 -6.50 -12.34 22.97
N HIS A 254 -6.54 -11.26 23.76
CA HIS A 254 -7.72 -10.41 23.86
C HIS A 254 -7.70 -9.35 22.75
N TYR A 255 -8.79 -9.26 21.98
CA TYR A 255 -9.03 -8.22 20.97
C TYR A 255 -10.14 -7.30 21.45
N THR A 256 -9.95 -5.99 21.29
CA THR A 256 -10.96 -4.97 21.64
C THR A 256 -12.19 -5.10 20.73
N GLN A 257 -11.97 -5.49 19.48
CA GLN A 257 -13.03 -5.74 18.49
C GLN A 257 -12.73 -7.01 17.71
N THR A 258 -13.79 -7.74 17.36
CA THR A 258 -13.71 -8.90 16.46
C THR A 258 -14.85 -8.84 15.46
N HIS A 259 -14.52 -8.85 14.17
CA HIS A 259 -15.47 -8.83 13.07
C HIS A 259 -15.33 -10.10 12.23
N THR A 260 -16.45 -10.70 11.86
CA THR A 260 -16.48 -11.92 11.02
C THR A 260 -17.23 -11.63 9.74
N TYR A 261 -16.63 -11.97 8.62
CA TYR A 261 -17.20 -11.84 7.28
C TYR A 261 -17.26 -13.18 6.56
N GLN A 262 -18.27 -13.37 5.74
CA GLN A 262 -18.36 -14.48 4.81
C GLN A 262 -17.85 -14.02 3.44
N ALA A 263 -16.83 -14.65 2.91
CA ALA A 263 -16.20 -14.24 1.65
C ALA A 263 -17.19 -14.32 0.47
N ALA A 264 -18.10 -15.30 0.48
CA ALA A 264 -19.13 -15.48 -0.54
C ALA A 264 -20.21 -14.38 -0.54
N GLU A 265 -20.29 -13.54 0.51
CA GLU A 265 -21.23 -12.40 0.57
C GLU A 265 -20.62 -11.11 0.00
N VAL A 266 -19.33 -11.14 -0.37
CA VAL A 266 -18.65 -9.99 -0.97
C VAL A 266 -18.91 -9.97 -2.46
N GLU A 267 -19.42 -8.86 -2.95
CA GLU A 267 -19.61 -8.57 -4.37
C GLU A 267 -18.63 -7.49 -4.85
N PRO A 268 -18.50 -7.22 -6.15
CA PRO A 268 -17.69 -6.10 -6.64
C PRO A 268 -18.15 -4.77 -6.03
N MET A 269 -17.21 -4.09 -5.35
CA MET A 269 -17.46 -2.88 -4.57
C MET A 269 -16.77 -1.67 -5.17
N ILE A 270 -17.41 -0.52 -5.04
CA ILE A 270 -16.89 0.77 -5.49
C ILE A 270 -16.87 1.76 -4.31
N ALA A 271 -15.70 2.37 -4.03
CA ALA A 271 -15.68 3.54 -3.17
C ALA A 271 -15.97 4.79 -4.01
N CYS A 272 -17.08 5.43 -3.72
CA CYS A 272 -17.53 6.64 -4.41
C CYS A 272 -16.85 7.90 -3.83
N PRO A 273 -16.75 9.00 -4.62
CA PRO A 273 -16.23 10.27 -4.10
C PRO A 273 -17.04 10.78 -2.90
N HIS A 274 -16.48 11.49 -1.93
CA HIS A 274 -15.06 11.92 -1.80
C HIS A 274 -14.46 11.34 -0.52
N THR A 275 -14.79 10.10 -0.20
CA THR A 275 -14.26 9.41 0.98
C THR A 275 -14.28 7.90 0.74
N VAL A 276 -13.25 7.21 1.22
CA VAL A 276 -13.03 5.79 0.94
C VAL A 276 -14.13 4.88 1.52
N ASN A 277 -14.81 5.32 2.60
CA ASN A 277 -15.91 4.59 3.23
C ASN A 277 -17.29 4.85 2.59
N ASN A 278 -17.37 5.71 1.56
CA ASN A 278 -18.59 5.84 0.75
C ASN A 278 -18.69 4.69 -0.25
N VAL A 279 -18.79 3.49 0.27
CA VAL A 279 -18.75 2.25 -0.52
C VAL A 279 -20.15 1.83 -0.94
N LYS A 280 -20.28 1.41 -2.20
CA LYS A 280 -21.51 0.86 -2.77
C LYS A 280 -21.20 -0.38 -3.61
N PRO A 281 -22.16 -1.30 -3.76
CA PRO A 281 -22.08 -2.31 -4.81
C PRO A 281 -21.88 -1.67 -6.18
N LEU A 282 -21.10 -2.30 -7.06
CA LEU A 282 -20.86 -1.81 -8.41
C LEU A 282 -22.19 -1.55 -9.14
N SER A 283 -23.17 -2.44 -8.99
CA SER A 283 -24.49 -2.34 -9.60
C SER A 283 -25.22 -1.02 -9.29
N ALA A 284 -24.95 -0.41 -8.12
CA ALA A 284 -25.60 0.84 -7.73
C ALA A 284 -25.02 2.09 -8.42
N VAL A 285 -23.86 1.97 -9.07
CA VAL A 285 -23.15 3.08 -9.74
C VAL A 285 -22.76 2.75 -11.19
N ALA A 286 -23.18 1.60 -11.68
CA ALA A 286 -22.96 1.21 -13.07
C ALA A 286 -23.52 2.26 -14.04
N GLY A 287 -22.81 2.50 -15.16
CA GLY A 287 -23.16 3.51 -16.14
C GLY A 287 -22.70 4.95 -15.80
N THR A 288 -22.10 5.19 -14.62
CA THR A 288 -21.49 6.49 -14.32
C THR A 288 -20.35 6.75 -15.29
N HIS A 289 -20.40 7.87 -16.01
CA HIS A 289 -19.35 8.28 -16.98
C HIS A 289 -17.98 8.42 -16.32
N ILE A 290 -16.93 8.06 -17.07
CA ILE A 290 -15.53 8.28 -16.65
C ILE A 290 -14.72 8.93 -17.78
N ASP A 291 -13.83 9.84 -17.41
CA ASP A 291 -12.85 10.47 -18.30
C ASP A 291 -11.50 9.79 -18.25
N GLN A 292 -11.19 9.13 -17.11
CA GLN A 292 -9.91 8.49 -16.87
C GLN A 292 -10.03 7.19 -16.09
N ALA A 293 -9.29 6.17 -16.49
CA ALA A 293 -9.06 4.94 -15.75
C ALA A 293 -7.57 4.85 -15.36
N PHE A 294 -7.29 4.59 -14.09
CA PHE A 294 -5.92 4.45 -13.59
C PHE A 294 -5.71 3.10 -12.91
N LEU A 295 -4.85 2.27 -13.49
CA LEU A 295 -4.41 0.97 -12.99
C LEU A 295 -2.98 1.07 -12.47
N GLY A 296 -2.76 0.82 -11.20
CA GLY A 296 -1.43 0.91 -10.59
C GLY A 296 -1.47 1.01 -9.07
N THR A 297 -0.49 1.71 -8.52
CA THR A 297 -0.29 2.00 -7.09
C THR A 297 0.24 0.84 -6.25
N CYS A 298 0.64 1.13 -5.01
CA CYS A 298 1.03 0.10 -4.04
C CYS A 298 -0.11 -0.84 -3.67
N THR A 299 -1.36 -0.44 -3.91
CA THR A 299 -2.53 -1.24 -3.60
C THR A 299 -2.76 -2.33 -4.62
N ASN A 300 -2.81 -1.97 -5.93
CA ASN A 300 -3.12 -2.89 -7.03
C ASN A 300 -2.37 -2.55 -8.33
N GLY A 301 -1.04 -2.60 -8.29
CA GLY A 301 -0.17 -2.46 -9.45
C GLY A 301 0.77 -3.67 -9.63
N ARG A 302 0.48 -4.81 -8.99
CA ARG A 302 1.28 -6.04 -9.05
C ARG A 302 0.93 -6.87 -10.30
N LEU A 303 1.72 -7.92 -10.55
CA LEU A 303 1.58 -8.73 -11.76
C LEU A 303 0.16 -9.34 -11.92
N GLU A 304 -0.44 -9.84 -10.83
CA GLU A 304 -1.79 -10.41 -10.85
C GLU A 304 -2.86 -9.36 -11.16
N ASP A 305 -2.67 -8.13 -10.68
CA ASP A 305 -3.56 -6.99 -10.96
C ASP A 305 -3.50 -6.61 -12.45
N LEU A 306 -2.28 -6.58 -13.01
CA LEU A 306 -2.06 -6.32 -14.43
C LEU A 306 -2.61 -7.46 -15.30
N ALA A 307 -2.46 -8.71 -14.87
CA ALA A 307 -3.03 -9.87 -15.55
C ALA A 307 -4.55 -9.80 -15.64
N ALA A 308 -5.23 -9.51 -14.53
CA ALA A 308 -6.69 -9.38 -14.50
C ALA A 308 -7.20 -8.25 -15.42
N ALA A 309 -6.48 -7.13 -15.47
CA ALA A 309 -6.82 -6.04 -16.38
C ALA A 309 -6.52 -6.37 -17.85
N ALA A 310 -5.40 -7.06 -18.13
CA ALA A 310 -5.03 -7.48 -19.48
C ALA A 310 -6.02 -8.51 -20.05
N GLU A 311 -6.53 -9.42 -19.22
CA GLU A 311 -7.58 -10.37 -19.61
C GLU A 311 -8.82 -9.62 -20.12
N VAL A 312 -9.28 -8.62 -19.41
CA VAL A 312 -10.44 -7.79 -19.79
C VAL A 312 -10.15 -6.99 -21.07
N LEU A 313 -8.95 -6.45 -21.23
CA LEU A 313 -8.58 -5.62 -22.37
C LEU A 313 -8.24 -6.39 -23.64
N THR A 314 -8.09 -7.72 -23.53
CA THR A 314 -7.76 -8.55 -24.71
C THR A 314 -8.89 -8.49 -25.73
N GLY A 315 -8.58 -7.99 -26.96
CA GLY A 315 -9.54 -7.83 -28.03
C GLY A 315 -10.45 -6.58 -27.93
N HIS A 316 -10.26 -5.77 -26.87
CA HIS A 316 -10.98 -4.53 -26.65
C HIS A 316 -10.09 -3.29 -26.82
N THR A 317 -10.70 -2.12 -26.98
CA THR A 317 -10.02 -0.83 -27.00
C THR A 317 -10.64 0.10 -25.96
N VAL A 318 -9.83 0.98 -25.41
CA VAL A 318 -10.28 2.04 -24.50
C VAL A 318 -11.29 2.93 -25.22
N ALA A 319 -12.40 3.27 -24.57
CA ALA A 319 -13.47 4.08 -25.12
C ALA A 319 -12.96 5.44 -25.60
N ARG A 320 -13.52 5.92 -26.71
CA ARG A 320 -13.21 7.27 -27.21
C ARG A 320 -13.59 8.32 -26.17
N GLY A 321 -12.65 9.19 -25.80
CA GLY A 321 -12.84 10.23 -24.77
C GLY A 321 -12.37 9.80 -23.38
N THR A 322 -12.08 8.51 -23.17
CA THR A 322 -11.49 8.00 -21.93
C THR A 322 -9.97 7.84 -22.10
N ARG A 323 -9.19 8.18 -21.07
CA ARG A 323 -7.77 7.87 -20.97
C ARG A 323 -7.56 6.70 -20.04
N MET A 324 -6.73 5.73 -20.42
CA MET A 324 -6.28 4.69 -19.50
C MET A 324 -4.78 4.82 -19.24
N ILE A 325 -4.42 4.87 -17.95
CA ILE A 325 -3.03 4.94 -17.49
C ILE A 325 -2.73 3.66 -16.72
N VAL A 326 -1.60 3.03 -17.05
CA VAL A 326 -1.13 1.81 -16.40
C VAL A 326 0.26 2.04 -15.84
N ILE A 327 0.43 1.81 -14.53
CA ILE A 327 1.72 1.98 -13.85
C ILE A 327 2.02 0.69 -13.04
N PRO A 328 2.93 -0.16 -13.51
CA PRO A 328 3.40 -1.32 -12.73
C PRO A 328 4.05 -0.88 -11.42
N ALA A 329 3.82 -1.63 -10.34
CA ALA A 329 4.27 -1.24 -9.00
C ALA A 329 5.81 -1.23 -8.84
N SER A 330 6.54 -1.97 -9.68
CA SER A 330 8.00 -2.01 -9.66
C SER A 330 8.60 -2.36 -11.03
N SER A 331 9.90 -2.14 -11.18
CA SER A 331 10.64 -2.57 -12.38
C SER A 331 10.66 -4.09 -12.55
N GLN A 332 10.56 -4.83 -11.47
CA GLN A 332 10.43 -6.30 -11.52
C GLN A 332 9.06 -6.69 -12.08
N VAL A 333 7.99 -6.09 -11.58
CA VAL A 333 6.62 -6.29 -12.10
C VAL A 333 6.52 -5.85 -13.56
N TYR A 334 7.12 -4.69 -13.89
CA TYR A 334 7.15 -4.19 -15.28
C TYR A 334 7.77 -5.22 -16.23
N ARG A 335 8.94 -5.78 -15.85
CA ARG A 335 9.63 -6.82 -16.65
C ARG A 335 8.80 -8.09 -16.79
N GLN A 336 8.18 -8.55 -15.70
CA GLN A 336 7.31 -9.72 -15.71
C GLN A 336 6.08 -9.51 -16.61
N ALA A 337 5.45 -8.33 -16.53
CA ALA A 337 4.31 -7.97 -17.38
C ALA A 337 4.69 -7.87 -18.86
N LEU A 338 5.91 -7.39 -19.17
CA LEU A 338 6.45 -7.38 -20.53
C LEU A 338 6.63 -8.81 -21.05
N GLN A 339 7.24 -9.69 -20.26
CA GLN A 339 7.46 -11.09 -20.62
C GLN A 339 6.17 -11.88 -20.80
N ALA A 340 5.13 -11.54 -20.02
CA ALA A 340 3.80 -12.14 -20.11
C ALA A 340 2.94 -11.58 -21.26
N GLY A 341 3.40 -10.55 -21.99
CA GLY A 341 2.66 -9.92 -23.08
C GLY A 341 1.60 -8.92 -22.64
N TYR A 342 1.45 -8.65 -21.33
CA TYR A 342 0.41 -7.72 -20.83
C TYR A 342 0.63 -6.30 -21.29
N LEU A 343 1.89 -5.86 -21.41
CA LEU A 343 2.18 -4.50 -21.89
C LEU A 343 1.78 -4.32 -23.35
N GLU A 344 1.94 -5.34 -24.20
CA GLU A 344 1.47 -5.30 -25.56
C GLU A 344 -0.06 -5.23 -25.62
N THR A 345 -0.77 -5.97 -24.78
CA THR A 345 -2.23 -5.89 -24.66
C THR A 345 -2.68 -4.50 -24.28
N PHE A 346 -2.05 -3.84 -23.30
CA PHE A 346 -2.38 -2.48 -22.89
C PHE A 346 -2.14 -1.47 -24.00
N LEU A 347 -1.02 -1.57 -24.72
CA LEU A 347 -0.70 -0.70 -25.86
C LEU A 347 -1.71 -0.87 -27.00
N ASN A 348 -2.05 -2.11 -27.33
CA ASN A 348 -3.03 -2.43 -28.38
C ASN A 348 -4.44 -1.92 -28.01
N ALA A 349 -4.79 -1.91 -26.73
CA ALA A 349 -6.02 -1.33 -26.21
C ALA A 349 -6.02 0.21 -26.22
N GLY A 350 -4.87 0.87 -26.44
CA GLY A 350 -4.73 2.32 -26.43
C GLY A 350 -4.44 2.91 -25.05
N ALA A 351 -3.98 2.11 -24.09
CA ALA A 351 -3.54 2.60 -22.78
C ALA A 351 -2.15 3.23 -22.84
N VAL A 352 -1.90 4.20 -21.94
CA VAL A 352 -0.58 4.79 -21.70
C VAL A 352 0.11 3.99 -20.58
N ILE A 353 1.32 3.52 -20.82
CA ILE A 353 2.12 2.82 -19.81
C ILE A 353 3.23 3.75 -19.35
N GLU A 354 3.31 3.96 -18.04
CA GLU A 354 4.33 4.82 -17.43
C GLU A 354 5.38 4.00 -16.66
N SER A 355 6.47 4.68 -16.29
CA SER A 355 7.52 4.09 -15.45
C SER A 355 6.99 3.74 -14.06
N PRO A 356 7.51 2.69 -13.39
CA PRO A 356 7.11 2.33 -12.04
C PRO A 356 7.25 3.48 -11.05
N GLY A 357 6.18 3.74 -10.29
CA GLY A 357 6.06 4.83 -9.32
C GLY A 357 4.63 5.06 -8.89
N CYS A 358 4.39 6.09 -8.08
CA CYS A 358 3.05 6.43 -7.59
C CYS A 358 2.14 7.08 -8.65
N GLY A 359 2.70 7.68 -9.70
CA GLY A 359 1.93 8.33 -10.76
C GLY A 359 0.97 9.40 -10.23
N PRO A 360 -0.27 9.47 -10.72
CA PRO A 360 -1.26 10.46 -10.30
C PRO A 360 -1.88 10.19 -8.92
N CYS A 361 -1.56 9.07 -8.26
CA CYS A 361 -2.20 8.63 -7.00
C CYS A 361 -2.27 9.71 -5.91
N MET A 362 -1.26 10.60 -5.83
CA MET A 362 -1.28 11.73 -4.89
C MET A 362 -1.25 13.11 -5.58
N GLY A 363 -1.56 13.16 -6.87
CA GLY A 363 -1.69 14.42 -7.61
C GLY A 363 -0.39 15.16 -7.91
N ASN A 364 0.76 14.51 -7.76
CA ASN A 364 2.09 15.13 -7.90
C ASN A 364 2.83 14.74 -9.18
N HIS A 365 2.28 13.84 -9.98
CA HIS A 365 2.94 13.26 -11.12
C HIS A 365 2.00 13.16 -12.32
N MET A 366 2.47 12.60 -13.44
CA MET A 366 1.75 12.48 -14.71
C MET A 366 0.36 11.84 -14.55
N GLY A 367 -0.60 12.26 -15.36
CA GLY A 367 -1.94 11.68 -15.40
C GLY A 367 -2.94 12.26 -14.39
N VAL A 368 -2.68 13.47 -13.85
CA VAL A 368 -3.68 14.15 -13.00
C VAL A 368 -4.92 14.52 -13.83
N PRO A 369 -6.14 14.33 -13.30
CA PRO A 369 -7.37 14.71 -13.98
C PRO A 369 -7.56 16.23 -14.01
N ALA A 370 -8.29 16.73 -15.01
CA ALA A 370 -8.71 18.12 -15.09
C ALA A 370 -9.90 18.43 -14.16
N VAL A 371 -10.24 19.73 -14.06
CA VAL A 371 -11.42 20.19 -13.32
C VAL A 371 -12.69 19.55 -13.90
N GLY A 372 -13.48 18.93 -13.03
CA GLY A 372 -14.75 18.28 -13.39
C GLY A 372 -14.62 16.89 -14.01
N GLU A 373 -13.41 16.39 -14.24
CA GLU A 373 -13.21 15.03 -14.74
C GLU A 373 -13.47 13.97 -13.66
N VAL A 374 -13.98 12.82 -14.11
CA VAL A 374 -14.28 11.65 -13.30
C VAL A 374 -13.25 10.56 -13.59
N SER A 375 -12.58 10.09 -12.56
CA SER A 375 -11.59 9.01 -12.64
C SER A 375 -12.07 7.77 -11.91
N ILE A 376 -11.82 6.57 -12.47
CA ILE A 376 -11.86 5.30 -11.74
C ILE A 376 -10.44 4.77 -11.55
N SER A 377 -10.11 4.27 -10.38
CA SER A 377 -8.73 3.91 -10.04
C SER A 377 -8.62 2.70 -9.12
N THR A 378 -7.51 1.98 -9.24
CA THR A 378 -7.11 0.95 -8.28
C THR A 378 -6.37 1.52 -7.06
N ALA A 379 -6.26 2.84 -6.94
CA ALA A 379 -5.66 3.52 -5.80
C ALA A 379 -6.37 3.23 -4.47
N ASN A 380 -5.82 3.74 -3.40
CA ASN A 380 -6.32 3.52 -2.03
C ASN A 380 -7.12 4.70 -1.47
N ARG A 381 -7.03 5.90 -2.06
CA ARG A 381 -7.66 7.14 -1.56
C ARG A 381 -8.40 7.91 -2.64
N ASN A 382 -9.52 8.52 -2.26
CA ASN A 382 -10.36 9.31 -3.16
C ASN A 382 -10.92 10.60 -2.53
N PHE A 383 -10.29 11.13 -1.48
CA PHE A 383 -10.72 12.40 -0.91
C PHE A 383 -10.50 13.57 -1.89
N ARG A 384 -11.22 14.68 -1.68
CA ARG A 384 -11.11 15.88 -2.53
C ARG A 384 -9.68 16.35 -2.74
N GLY A 385 -9.28 16.48 -3.98
CA GLY A 385 -7.92 16.92 -4.36
C GLY A 385 -6.85 15.84 -4.26
N ARG A 386 -7.21 14.58 -3.99
CA ARG A 386 -6.23 13.50 -3.88
C ARG A 386 -5.42 13.29 -5.15
N MET A 387 -6.05 13.33 -6.32
CA MET A 387 -5.39 13.16 -7.61
C MET A 387 -5.09 14.49 -8.32
N GLY A 388 -5.08 15.61 -7.60
CA GLY A 388 -4.76 16.94 -8.14
C GLY A 388 -5.81 17.99 -7.81
N THR A 389 -6.78 18.22 -8.71
CA THR A 389 -7.83 19.23 -8.49
C THR A 389 -8.90 18.77 -7.50
N LYS A 390 -9.47 19.73 -6.73
CA LYS A 390 -10.55 19.46 -5.77
C LYS A 390 -11.92 19.25 -6.43
N GLU A 391 -12.03 19.63 -7.69
CA GLU A 391 -13.25 19.55 -8.48
C GLU A 391 -13.36 18.25 -9.29
N SER A 392 -12.32 17.41 -9.29
CA SER A 392 -12.39 16.07 -9.89
C SER A 392 -12.99 15.07 -8.93
N GLU A 393 -13.61 14.03 -9.49
CA GLU A 393 -14.17 12.90 -8.76
C GLU A 393 -13.31 11.65 -8.96
N VAL A 394 -13.07 10.89 -7.90
CA VAL A 394 -12.29 9.65 -7.98
C VAL A 394 -13.08 8.52 -7.36
N TYR A 395 -13.35 7.48 -8.16
CA TYR A 395 -13.92 6.20 -7.76
C TYR A 395 -12.81 5.18 -7.56
N LEU A 396 -12.92 4.31 -6.54
CA LEU A 396 -11.96 3.23 -6.32
C LEU A 396 -12.61 1.88 -6.60
N ALA A 397 -11.89 1.03 -7.36
CA ALA A 397 -12.37 -0.27 -7.78
C ALA A 397 -11.24 -1.30 -7.91
N SER A 398 -11.61 -2.57 -8.11
CA SER A 398 -10.69 -3.65 -8.45
C SER A 398 -10.12 -3.51 -9.89
N PRO A 399 -8.95 -4.12 -10.19
CA PRO A 399 -8.28 -3.99 -11.48
C PRO A 399 -9.15 -4.34 -12.70
N ALA A 400 -9.89 -5.43 -12.64
CA ALA A 400 -10.76 -5.86 -13.73
C ALA A 400 -11.92 -4.86 -13.97
N VAL A 401 -12.48 -4.29 -12.90
CA VAL A 401 -13.54 -3.27 -13.02
C VAL A 401 -12.98 -1.98 -13.61
N VAL A 402 -11.77 -1.55 -13.22
CA VAL A 402 -11.11 -0.37 -13.82
C VAL A 402 -10.87 -0.58 -15.31
N ALA A 403 -10.40 -1.77 -15.72
CA ALA A 403 -10.19 -2.11 -17.13
C ALA A 403 -11.51 -2.14 -17.92
N ALA A 404 -12.54 -2.79 -17.40
CA ALA A 404 -13.86 -2.83 -18.03
C ALA A 404 -14.48 -1.44 -18.18
N SER A 405 -14.32 -0.61 -17.17
CA SER A 405 -14.81 0.78 -17.21
C SER A 405 -14.05 1.60 -18.25
N ALA A 406 -12.75 1.36 -18.44
CA ALA A 406 -11.98 2.01 -19.50
C ALA A 406 -12.47 1.65 -20.90
N VAL A 407 -12.85 0.38 -21.13
CA VAL A 407 -13.43 -0.08 -22.41
C VAL A 407 -14.80 0.53 -22.65
N ALA A 408 -15.64 0.60 -21.62
CA ALA A 408 -17.02 1.10 -21.76
C ALA A 408 -17.13 2.65 -21.73
N GLY A 409 -16.12 3.37 -21.18
CA GLY A 409 -16.21 4.81 -20.91
C GLY A 409 -17.14 5.16 -19.74
N ALA A 410 -17.53 4.18 -18.96
CA ALA A 410 -18.42 4.28 -17.81
C ALA A 410 -18.12 3.16 -16.81
N ILE A 411 -18.49 3.33 -15.55
CA ILE A 411 -18.33 2.28 -14.52
C ILE A 411 -19.11 1.03 -14.97
N THR A 412 -18.39 -0.06 -15.22
CA THR A 412 -18.93 -1.26 -15.85
C THR A 412 -18.38 -2.53 -15.20
N HIS A 413 -19.24 -3.53 -15.03
CA HIS A 413 -18.83 -4.85 -14.58
C HIS A 413 -18.14 -5.60 -15.73
N PRO A 414 -17.02 -6.32 -15.52
CA PRO A 414 -16.31 -7.05 -16.60
C PRO A 414 -17.16 -8.04 -17.38
N LYS A 415 -18.23 -8.57 -16.77
CA LYS A 415 -19.16 -9.51 -17.43
C LYS A 415 -20.15 -8.84 -18.41
N ASP A 416 -20.21 -7.51 -18.41
CA ASP A 416 -21.15 -6.73 -19.22
C ASP A 416 -20.51 -6.11 -20.48
N LEU A 417 -19.25 -6.52 -20.79
CA LEU A 417 -18.50 -6.16 -21.98
C LEU A 417 -18.82 -7.03 -23.20
#